data_9c11d61d974a969e62ef5d729db492af
#
_entry.id   9c11d61d974a969e62ef5d729db492af
#
_cell.length_a   1.000
_cell.length_b   1.000
_cell.length_c   1.000
_cell.angle_alpha   90.00
_cell.angle_beta   90.00
_cell.angle_gamma   90.00
#
_symmetry.space_group_name_H-M   'P 1'
#
loop_
_entity.id
_entity.type
_entity.pdbx_description
1 polymer ?
#
loop_
_entity_poly.entity_id
_entity_poly.type
_entity_poly.pdbx_seq_one_letter_code
_entity_poly.pdbx_strand_id
1 'polypeptide(L)'
;MPSTPHRALRALLALCTAAGLASVAAPVAHAAPGAGPTAVVTMGDSYISGEAGRWLGNSLTNSGSRNGTDRAWTGSTYDPSRVYGSTAGGCDRSDTAEVKSAGPIASSLINLACSGATTENVFRASQGGQAYKGEAPQADQLAAVAAANDVKLIALSIGGNDLGFADIISTCASDYIVWYSYCHDDQQAVVDAKIDGVMADVGRSVDEIRAVMTAAGYAAGDYRIVLQSYPSPIPRSADNRYGESGWSRTNTGGCPFWNADSDWARDSLVPQIADRLKGVAAAKGVQFLDLRDALQGREVCAKASRQVTSTVPPSAATSEWARWIDSQSTQGLVQESMHPNAYGQQALGKCLALINAVPTGNRSCRNTAGTGTSGMYLTAN
;
A
#
# COMPACT_ATOMS: atom_id res chain seq x y z
N MET A 1 24.03 97.11 -39.54
CA MET A 1 25.08 96.76 -40.53
C MET A 1 26.17 95.99 -39.78
N PRO A 2 26.82 94.98 -40.28
CA PRO A 2 26.51 93.96 -41.33
C PRO A 2 26.65 92.52 -40.77
N SER A 3 26.09 91.64 -41.51
CA SER A 3 26.55 90.42 -42.21
C SER A 3 26.76 89.15 -41.40
N THR A 4 25.93 88.20 -41.78
CA THR A 4 26.11 86.73 -41.59
C THR A 4 27.38 86.21 -42.33
N PRO A 5 27.90 85.02 -41.93
CA PRO A 5 27.60 83.89 -42.82
C PRO A 5 27.40 82.57 -42.09
N HIS A 6 26.69 81.69 -42.81
CA HIS A 6 26.35 80.32 -42.64
C HIS A 6 27.54 79.38 -42.30
N ARG A 7 27.36 78.45 -41.39
CA ARG A 7 28.10 77.20 -41.37
C ARG A 7 27.15 76.02 -41.19
N ALA A 8 27.16 75.20 -42.16
CA ALA A 8 26.44 73.92 -42.19
C ALA A 8 27.01 72.96 -41.13
N LEU A 9 26.14 72.36 -40.32
CA LEU A 9 26.51 71.30 -39.37
C LEU A 9 26.00 70.00 -39.96
N ARG A 10 26.94 69.10 -40.32
CA ARG A 10 26.68 67.76 -40.78
C ARG A 10 26.16 66.92 -39.62
N ALA A 11 24.97 66.37 -39.72
CA ALA A 11 24.43 65.35 -38.83
C ALA A 11 25.07 64.00 -39.16
N LEU A 12 25.85 63.44 -38.25
CA LEU A 12 26.23 62.03 -38.26
C LEU A 12 25.09 61.23 -37.62
N LEU A 13 24.39 60.40 -38.43
CA LEU A 13 23.53 59.35 -37.97
C LEU A 13 24.37 58.19 -37.47
N ALA A 14 24.45 57.97 -36.18
CA ALA A 14 24.96 56.73 -35.60
C ALA A 14 23.86 55.69 -35.58
N LEU A 15 23.97 54.69 -36.43
CA LEU A 15 23.12 53.49 -36.42
C LEU A 15 23.62 52.59 -35.29
N CYS A 16 22.90 52.57 -34.14
CA CYS A 16 23.09 51.56 -33.14
C CYS A 16 22.29 50.30 -33.55
N THR A 17 22.97 49.31 -34.13
CA THR A 17 22.44 47.97 -34.31
C THR A 17 22.37 47.28 -32.95
N ALA A 18 21.22 47.23 -32.31
CA ALA A 18 20.94 46.39 -31.19
C ALA A 18 20.82 44.93 -31.67
N ALA A 19 21.92 44.16 -31.51
CA ALA A 19 21.87 42.71 -31.67
C ALA A 19 21.12 42.14 -30.47
N GLY A 20 19.82 41.87 -30.61
CA GLY A 20 19.05 41.16 -29.65
C GLY A 20 19.51 39.69 -29.61
N LEU A 21 20.22 39.32 -28.54
CA LEU A 21 20.46 37.91 -28.18
C LEU A 21 19.12 37.30 -27.78
N ALA A 22 18.40 36.70 -28.73
CA ALA A 22 17.32 35.79 -28.42
C ALA A 22 17.94 34.56 -27.78
N SER A 23 17.85 34.47 -26.44
CA SER A 23 18.14 33.24 -25.69
C SER A 23 17.07 32.21 -26.11
N VAL A 24 17.39 31.37 -27.07
CA VAL A 24 16.63 30.17 -27.34
C VAL A 24 16.83 29.26 -26.14
N ALA A 25 15.85 29.26 -25.23
CA ALA A 25 15.80 28.24 -24.18
C ALA A 25 15.75 26.88 -24.92
N ALA A 26 16.85 26.12 -24.86
CA ALA A 26 16.83 24.75 -25.37
C ALA A 26 15.71 24.01 -24.63
N PRO A 27 14.81 23.31 -25.35
CA PRO A 27 13.83 22.46 -24.71
C PRO A 27 14.61 21.50 -23.80
N VAL A 28 14.22 21.45 -22.52
CA VAL A 28 14.72 20.43 -21.61
C VAL A 28 14.30 19.11 -22.26
N ALA A 29 15.24 18.38 -22.82
CA ALA A 29 14.99 17.07 -23.39
C ALA A 29 14.55 16.18 -22.24
N HIS A 30 13.26 15.98 -22.08
CA HIS A 30 12.73 14.90 -21.26
C HIS A 30 13.24 13.60 -21.90
N ALA A 31 13.85 12.73 -21.11
CA ALA A 31 14.18 11.40 -21.58
C ALA A 31 12.92 10.79 -22.19
N ALA A 32 13.06 10.14 -23.32
CA ALA A 32 11.93 9.44 -23.91
C ALA A 32 11.33 8.47 -22.88
N PRO A 33 9.98 8.32 -22.80
CA PRO A 33 9.36 7.36 -21.88
C PRO A 33 10.01 6.00 -22.06
N GLY A 34 10.37 5.34 -20.94
CA GLY A 34 11.03 4.05 -20.98
C GLY A 34 12.55 4.06 -21.24
N ALA A 35 13.23 5.22 -21.21
CA ALA A 35 14.69 5.29 -21.37
C ALA A 35 15.49 4.90 -20.11
N GLY A 36 14.84 4.83 -18.95
CA GLY A 36 15.45 4.45 -17.67
C GLY A 36 15.38 2.94 -17.38
N PRO A 37 15.81 2.52 -16.18
CA PRO A 37 15.67 1.14 -15.75
C PRO A 37 14.20 0.73 -15.66
N THR A 38 13.89 -0.52 -15.97
CA THR A 38 12.51 -1.04 -15.81
C THR A 38 12.07 -0.92 -14.36
N ALA A 39 10.82 -0.48 -14.15
CA ALA A 39 10.28 -0.26 -12.81
C ALA A 39 8.91 -0.92 -12.61
N VAL A 40 8.72 -1.45 -11.40
CA VAL A 40 7.41 -1.78 -10.81
C VAL A 40 7.19 -0.82 -9.64
N VAL A 41 6.01 -0.19 -9.63
CA VAL A 41 5.64 0.83 -8.64
C VAL A 41 4.44 0.35 -7.85
N THR A 42 4.47 0.50 -6.53
CA THR A 42 3.30 0.33 -5.67
C THR A 42 2.86 1.66 -5.10
N MET A 43 1.54 1.86 -5.06
CA MET A 43 0.86 3.04 -4.54
C MET A 43 -0.31 2.61 -3.66
N GLY A 44 -0.69 3.44 -2.71
CA GLY A 44 -1.83 3.17 -1.85
C GLY A 44 -1.56 3.45 -0.39
N ASP A 45 -2.14 2.61 0.47
CA ASP A 45 -2.16 2.77 1.93
C ASP A 45 -1.20 1.83 2.67
N SER A 46 -1.48 1.56 3.94
CA SER A 46 -0.64 0.79 4.86
C SER A 46 -0.43 -0.67 4.45
N TYR A 47 -1.42 -1.32 3.84
CA TYR A 47 -1.31 -2.73 3.45
C TYR A 47 -0.21 -2.95 2.41
N ILE A 48 -0.11 -2.05 1.45
CA ILE A 48 0.88 -2.12 0.38
C ILE A 48 2.16 -1.32 0.71
N SER A 49 2.12 -0.37 1.67
CA SER A 49 3.34 0.31 2.16
C SER A 49 4.27 -0.65 2.90
N GLY A 50 3.71 -1.69 3.50
CA GLY A 50 4.46 -2.67 4.28
C GLY A 50 4.43 -2.40 5.77
N GLU A 51 3.40 -1.73 6.28
CA GLU A 51 3.20 -1.59 7.72
C GLU A 51 3.20 -2.97 8.39
N ALA A 52 3.75 -3.08 9.61
CA ALA A 52 4.05 -4.33 10.31
C ALA A 52 5.07 -5.26 9.62
N GLY A 53 5.66 -4.90 8.50
CA GLY A 53 6.59 -5.73 7.72
C GLY A 53 7.86 -6.19 8.47
N ARG A 54 8.16 -5.63 9.63
CA ARG A 54 9.27 -6.05 10.50
C ARG A 54 8.99 -7.32 11.32
N TRP A 55 7.72 -7.70 11.51
CA TRP A 55 7.35 -8.83 12.36
C TRP A 55 7.41 -10.16 11.61
N LEU A 56 7.96 -11.19 12.25
CA LEU A 56 8.06 -12.57 11.74
C LEU A 56 7.05 -13.48 12.46
N GLY A 57 5.77 -13.15 12.40
CA GLY A 57 4.71 -13.78 13.19
C GLY A 57 4.45 -13.03 14.49
N ASN A 58 3.74 -13.67 15.43
CA ASN A 58 3.34 -13.11 16.72
C ASN A 58 3.88 -13.96 17.86
N SER A 59 4.23 -13.35 19.00
CA SER A 59 4.75 -14.05 20.18
C SER A 59 4.24 -13.40 21.46
N LEU A 60 3.83 -14.21 22.43
CA LEU A 60 3.45 -13.76 23.79
C LEU A 60 4.62 -13.24 24.61
N THR A 61 5.85 -13.53 24.22
CA THR A 61 7.02 -12.97 24.89
C THR A 61 7.05 -11.47 24.70
N ASN A 62 7.07 -10.70 25.76
CA ASN A 62 6.98 -9.24 25.77
C ASN A 62 8.32 -8.52 25.93
N SER A 63 9.44 -9.22 25.79
CA SER A 63 10.79 -8.67 25.96
C SER A 63 11.75 -9.17 24.90
N GLY A 64 12.85 -8.47 24.72
CA GLY A 64 13.89 -8.81 23.76
C GLY A 64 13.38 -8.87 22.34
N SER A 65 13.89 -9.80 21.54
CA SER A 65 13.47 -10.01 20.16
C SER A 65 12.10 -10.70 20.01
N ARG A 66 11.37 -10.93 21.11
CA ARG A 66 10.12 -11.69 21.12
C ARG A 66 10.25 -13.05 20.40
N ASN A 67 11.21 -13.84 20.85
CA ASN A 67 11.55 -15.14 20.22
C ASN A 67 11.93 -15.02 18.73
N GLY A 68 12.54 -13.89 18.33
CA GLY A 68 12.97 -13.66 16.94
C GLY A 68 11.90 -13.10 16.02
N THR A 69 10.71 -12.74 16.53
CA THR A 69 9.66 -12.12 15.70
C THR A 69 9.95 -10.67 15.36
N ASP A 70 10.69 -9.94 16.18
CA ASP A 70 10.92 -8.50 16.03
C ASP A 70 12.23 -8.18 15.29
N ARG A 71 12.14 -7.73 14.06
CA ARG A 71 13.30 -7.34 13.22
C ARG A 71 13.94 -6.02 13.64
N ALA A 72 13.26 -5.19 14.45
CA ALA A 72 13.83 -3.95 14.98
C ALA A 72 14.64 -4.16 16.26
N TRP A 73 14.63 -5.35 16.83
CA TRP A 73 15.46 -5.70 17.99
C TRP A 73 16.94 -5.74 17.61
N THR A 74 17.77 -5.01 18.36
CA THR A 74 19.23 -4.88 18.07
C THR A 74 20.07 -5.96 18.75
N GLY A 75 19.48 -6.82 19.56
CA GLY A 75 20.17 -7.74 20.48
C GLY A 75 20.25 -7.22 21.92
N SER A 76 20.05 -5.94 22.15
CA SER A 76 20.05 -5.29 23.45
C SER A 76 18.86 -4.36 23.69
N THR A 77 18.42 -3.64 22.67
CA THR A 77 17.33 -2.67 22.73
C THR A 77 16.48 -2.72 21.48
N TYR A 78 15.25 -2.23 21.61
CA TYR A 78 14.40 -1.93 20.48
C TYR A 78 14.82 -0.59 19.84
N ASP A 79 15.06 -0.60 18.52
CA ASP A 79 15.41 0.58 17.75
C ASP A 79 14.29 0.93 16.75
N PRO A 80 13.50 1.96 17.02
CA PRO A 80 12.40 2.35 16.15
C PRO A 80 12.87 2.80 14.77
N SER A 81 14.12 3.25 14.61
CA SER A 81 14.66 3.62 13.29
C SER A 81 14.83 2.42 12.35
N ARG A 82 14.88 1.19 12.89
CA ARG A 82 15.02 -0.06 12.14
C ARG A 82 13.70 -0.76 11.86
N VAL A 83 12.57 -0.17 12.28
CA VAL A 83 11.24 -0.77 12.16
C VAL A 83 10.92 -1.12 10.70
N TYR A 84 11.26 -0.23 9.78
CA TYR A 84 10.96 -0.38 8.35
C TYR A 84 12.23 -0.42 7.48
N GLY A 85 13.38 -0.72 8.06
CA GLY A 85 14.66 -0.73 7.35
C GLY A 85 15.18 0.66 7.02
N SER A 86 15.93 0.80 5.93
CA SER A 86 16.54 2.06 5.51
C SER A 86 15.54 3.11 5.01
N THR A 87 14.30 2.72 4.82
CA THR A 87 13.21 3.59 4.34
C THR A 87 12.28 4.05 5.47
N ALA A 88 12.76 4.00 6.71
CA ALA A 88 12.01 4.50 7.86
C ALA A 88 11.55 5.94 7.62
N GLY A 89 10.27 6.18 7.86
CA GLY A 89 9.63 7.48 7.68
C GLY A 89 8.17 7.37 8.08
N GLY A 90 7.46 8.48 8.17
CA GLY A 90 6.07 8.50 8.60
C GLY A 90 5.11 7.64 7.77
N CYS A 91 5.50 7.25 6.56
CA CYS A 91 4.70 6.41 5.67
C CYS A 91 4.83 4.91 5.94
N ASP A 92 5.65 4.50 6.90
CA ASP A 92 5.81 3.10 7.34
C ASP A 92 6.08 2.12 6.17
N ARG A 93 6.96 2.54 5.24
CA ARG A 93 7.41 1.72 4.12
C ARG A 93 8.44 0.71 4.60
N SER A 94 8.12 -0.57 4.47
CA SER A 94 9.03 -1.64 4.88
C SER A 94 10.01 -2.02 3.77
N ASP A 95 11.22 -2.42 4.16
CA ASP A 95 12.18 -3.12 3.30
C ASP A 95 11.68 -4.50 2.87
N THR A 96 10.59 -4.99 3.48
CA THR A 96 9.88 -6.23 3.13
C THR A 96 8.48 -5.98 2.58
N ALA A 97 8.12 -4.73 2.26
CA ALA A 97 6.85 -4.44 1.62
C ALA A 97 6.62 -5.32 0.37
N GLU A 98 5.38 -5.50 -0.01
CA GLU A 98 4.96 -6.33 -1.14
C GLU A 98 5.89 -6.20 -2.35
N VAL A 99 6.11 -4.98 -2.86
CA VAL A 99 6.99 -4.77 -4.03
C VAL A 99 8.44 -5.16 -3.75
N LYS A 100 8.94 -4.95 -2.53
CA LYS A 100 10.31 -5.31 -2.14
C LYS A 100 10.49 -6.82 -2.00
N SER A 101 9.40 -7.53 -1.70
CA SER A 101 9.35 -8.99 -1.55
C SER A 101 8.98 -9.73 -2.84
N ALA A 102 8.67 -9.03 -3.92
CA ALA A 102 8.26 -9.62 -5.20
C ALA A 102 9.39 -10.34 -5.96
N GLY A 103 10.63 -10.18 -5.52
CA GLY A 103 11.81 -10.69 -6.23
C GLY A 103 12.18 -9.82 -7.44
N PRO A 104 13.04 -10.31 -8.36
CA PRO A 104 13.61 -9.49 -9.43
C PRO A 104 12.65 -9.35 -10.62
N ILE A 105 11.45 -8.78 -10.39
CA ILE A 105 10.43 -8.56 -11.43
C ILE A 105 10.66 -7.30 -12.26
N ALA A 106 11.56 -6.43 -11.82
CA ALA A 106 12.05 -5.25 -12.54
C ALA A 106 13.41 -4.84 -11.97
N SER A 107 14.12 -3.94 -12.67
CA SER A 107 15.40 -3.39 -12.19
C SER A 107 15.20 -2.44 -10.99
N SER A 108 14.06 -1.76 -10.95
CA SER A 108 13.66 -0.84 -9.87
C SER A 108 12.34 -1.29 -9.25
N LEU A 109 12.31 -1.48 -7.95
CA LEU A 109 11.13 -1.82 -7.16
C LEU A 109 10.81 -0.62 -6.26
N ILE A 110 9.78 0.15 -6.62
CA ILE A 110 9.49 1.46 -6.04
C ILE A 110 8.20 1.42 -5.24
N ASN A 111 8.25 1.89 -4.00
CA ASN A 111 7.08 1.97 -3.12
C ASN A 111 6.76 3.44 -2.83
N LEU A 112 5.64 3.93 -3.34
CA LEU A 112 5.13 5.28 -3.10
C LEU A 112 3.95 5.27 -2.10
N ALA A 113 3.49 4.09 -1.68
CA ALA A 113 2.39 3.97 -0.74
C ALA A 113 2.73 4.59 0.62
N CYS A 114 1.71 5.04 1.35
CA CYS A 114 1.89 5.67 2.65
C CYS A 114 0.84 5.15 3.64
N SER A 115 1.29 4.66 4.79
CA SER A 115 0.41 4.19 5.86
C SER A 115 -0.57 5.29 6.27
N GLY A 116 -1.87 4.96 6.33
CA GLY A 116 -2.95 5.89 6.64
C GLY A 116 -3.45 6.72 5.45
N ALA A 117 -2.87 6.57 4.25
CA ALA A 117 -3.30 7.33 3.08
C ALA A 117 -4.74 7.01 2.69
N THR A 118 -5.47 8.05 2.31
CA THR A 118 -6.78 8.00 1.66
C THR A 118 -6.62 8.23 0.15
N THR A 119 -7.71 8.11 -0.59
CA THR A 119 -7.73 8.38 -2.04
C THR A 119 -7.26 9.79 -2.37
N GLU A 120 -7.54 10.80 -1.52
CA GLU A 120 -7.06 12.18 -1.70
C GLU A 120 -5.53 12.28 -1.68
N ASN A 121 -4.83 11.38 -0.98
CA ASN A 121 -3.38 11.36 -0.96
C ASN A 121 -2.77 10.71 -2.22
N VAL A 122 -3.61 10.10 -3.08
CA VAL A 122 -3.19 9.59 -4.38
C VAL A 122 -3.33 10.63 -5.49
N PHE A 123 -4.38 11.46 -5.48
CA PHE A 123 -4.65 12.44 -6.54
C PHE A 123 -3.49 13.44 -6.69
N ARG A 124 -3.28 13.98 -7.90
CA ARG A 124 -2.33 15.09 -8.09
C ARG A 124 -2.76 16.32 -7.29
N ALA A 125 -1.80 17.05 -6.72
CA ALA A 125 -2.08 18.29 -5.98
C ALA A 125 -2.89 19.29 -6.83
N SER A 126 -2.60 19.41 -8.13
CA SER A 126 -3.34 20.25 -9.09
C SER A 126 -4.81 19.83 -9.28
N GLN A 127 -5.17 18.64 -8.83
CA GLN A 127 -6.51 18.07 -8.90
C GLN A 127 -7.14 17.91 -7.51
N GLY A 128 -6.66 18.63 -6.51
CA GLY A 128 -7.16 18.59 -5.13
C GLY A 128 -6.52 17.51 -4.26
N GLY A 129 -5.48 16.84 -4.75
CA GLY A 129 -4.71 15.89 -3.95
C GLY A 129 -4.02 16.56 -2.77
N GLN A 130 -3.94 15.82 -1.66
CA GLN A 130 -3.42 16.31 -0.39
C GLN A 130 -2.06 15.68 -0.09
N ALA A 131 -1.10 16.52 0.28
CA ALA A 131 0.17 16.06 0.86
C ALA A 131 -0.10 15.32 2.18
N TYR A 132 0.67 14.27 2.45
CA TYR A 132 0.46 13.46 3.65
C TYR A 132 1.79 13.10 4.30
N LYS A 133 1.88 13.19 5.61
CA LYS A 133 3.08 12.90 6.41
C LYS A 133 4.36 13.56 5.86
N GLY A 134 4.23 14.78 5.34
CA GLY A 134 5.34 15.57 4.78
C GLY A 134 5.75 15.20 3.36
N GLU A 135 5.05 14.29 2.71
CA GLU A 135 5.28 13.90 1.32
C GLU A 135 4.23 14.48 0.38
N ALA A 136 4.63 14.75 -0.85
CA ALA A 136 3.70 15.14 -1.92
C ALA A 136 2.69 14.01 -2.22
N PRO A 137 1.53 14.31 -2.81
CA PRO A 137 0.60 13.28 -3.25
C PRO A 137 1.27 12.22 -4.13
N GLN A 138 0.81 10.97 -4.02
CA GLN A 138 1.50 9.84 -4.66
C GLN A 138 1.55 9.94 -6.19
N ALA A 139 0.53 10.53 -6.83
CA ALA A 139 0.55 10.76 -8.28
C ALA A 139 1.62 11.80 -8.69
N ASP A 140 1.87 12.82 -7.86
CA ASP A 140 2.95 13.78 -8.13
C ASP A 140 4.33 13.11 -7.94
N GLN A 141 4.48 12.22 -6.97
CA GLN A 141 5.69 11.41 -6.81
C GLN A 141 5.88 10.44 -8.00
N LEU A 142 4.78 9.84 -8.51
CA LEU A 142 4.81 8.97 -9.69
C LEU A 142 5.31 9.72 -10.92
N ALA A 143 5.03 11.02 -11.08
CA ALA A 143 5.52 11.81 -12.19
C ALA A 143 7.06 11.83 -12.27
N ALA A 144 7.73 11.99 -11.12
CA ALA A 144 9.19 11.93 -11.04
C ALA A 144 9.73 10.53 -11.35
N VAL A 145 9.03 9.48 -10.87
CA VAL A 145 9.39 8.08 -11.16
C VAL A 145 9.25 7.77 -12.65
N ALA A 146 8.15 8.18 -13.27
CA ALA A 146 7.87 7.95 -14.69
C ALA A 146 8.87 8.66 -15.60
N ALA A 147 9.36 9.83 -15.20
CA ALA A 147 10.40 10.56 -15.94
C ALA A 147 11.78 9.88 -15.88
N ALA A 148 12.06 9.14 -14.81
CA ALA A 148 13.39 8.55 -14.55
C ALA A 148 13.49 7.05 -14.87
N ASN A 149 12.36 6.36 -15.12
CA ASN A 149 12.30 4.91 -15.27
C ASN A 149 11.46 4.49 -16.48
N ASP A 150 11.64 3.25 -16.89
CA ASP A 150 10.71 2.54 -17.79
C ASP A 150 9.68 1.77 -16.93
N VAL A 151 8.57 2.46 -16.58
CA VAL A 151 7.52 1.89 -15.71
C VAL A 151 6.71 0.85 -16.47
N LYS A 152 6.70 -0.41 -16.00
CA LYS A 152 5.98 -1.53 -16.61
C LYS A 152 4.71 -1.94 -15.86
N LEU A 153 4.68 -1.75 -14.56
CA LEU A 153 3.55 -2.12 -13.72
C LEU A 153 3.37 -1.11 -12.59
N ILE A 154 2.13 -0.71 -12.35
CA ILE A 154 1.70 0.06 -11.19
C ILE A 154 0.65 -0.76 -10.46
N ALA A 155 0.91 -1.15 -9.21
CA ALA A 155 -0.06 -1.80 -8.34
C ALA A 155 -0.63 -0.79 -7.36
N LEU A 156 -1.96 -0.72 -7.25
CA LEU A 156 -2.69 0.20 -6.40
C LEU A 156 -3.56 -0.57 -5.39
N SER A 157 -3.40 -0.28 -4.09
CA SER A 157 -4.28 -0.74 -3.01
C SER A 157 -4.67 0.47 -2.17
N ILE A 158 -5.91 0.96 -2.30
CA ILE A 158 -6.38 2.20 -1.68
C ILE A 158 -7.88 2.16 -1.42
N GLY A 159 -8.35 2.94 -0.44
CA GLY A 159 -9.76 3.09 -0.10
C GLY A 159 -10.13 2.50 1.27
N GLY A 160 -9.25 1.70 1.89
CA GLY A 160 -9.49 1.11 3.22
C GLY A 160 -9.62 2.18 4.31
N ASN A 161 -8.77 3.20 4.28
CA ASN A 161 -8.85 4.32 5.23
C ASN A 161 -10.05 5.22 4.98
N ASP A 162 -10.44 5.42 3.72
CA ASP A 162 -11.67 6.17 3.37
C ASP A 162 -12.92 5.47 3.93
N LEU A 163 -12.95 4.13 3.92
CA LEU A 163 -14.02 3.34 4.53
C LEU A 163 -13.98 3.35 6.06
N GLY A 164 -12.83 3.66 6.67
CA GLY A 164 -12.64 3.68 8.12
C GLY A 164 -12.24 2.33 8.72
N PHE A 165 -11.38 1.55 8.07
CA PHE A 165 -10.95 0.24 8.55
C PHE A 165 -10.41 0.23 9.98
N ALA A 166 -9.63 1.24 10.36
CA ALA A 166 -9.10 1.34 11.71
C ALA A 166 -10.22 1.47 12.75
N ASP A 167 -11.26 2.26 12.46
CA ASP A 167 -12.42 2.45 13.33
C ASP A 167 -13.24 1.16 13.43
N ILE A 168 -13.45 0.46 12.31
CA ILE A 168 -14.16 -0.83 12.30
C ILE A 168 -13.42 -1.84 13.19
N ILE A 169 -12.11 -2.00 13.01
CA ILE A 169 -11.29 -2.94 13.78
C ILE A 169 -11.33 -2.57 15.26
N SER A 170 -11.15 -1.29 15.60
CA SER A 170 -11.12 -0.83 17.00
C SER A 170 -12.49 -0.97 17.66
N THR A 171 -13.57 -0.69 16.95
CA THR A 171 -14.95 -0.87 17.46
C THR A 171 -15.21 -2.35 17.74
N CYS A 172 -14.95 -3.24 16.79
CA CYS A 172 -15.17 -4.67 16.95
C CYS A 172 -14.32 -5.27 18.09
N ALA A 173 -13.06 -4.84 18.22
CA ALA A 173 -12.21 -5.27 19.31
C ALA A 173 -12.68 -4.74 20.66
N SER A 174 -13.12 -3.50 20.74
CA SER A 174 -13.65 -2.89 21.96
C SER A 174 -14.94 -3.55 22.41
N ASP A 175 -15.89 -3.78 21.49
CA ASP A 175 -17.16 -4.43 21.79
C ASP A 175 -16.96 -5.84 22.34
N TYR A 176 -16.00 -6.58 21.81
CA TYR A 176 -15.62 -7.88 22.35
C TYR A 176 -15.02 -7.76 23.78
N ILE A 177 -14.08 -6.83 23.99
CA ILE A 177 -13.37 -6.68 25.27
C ILE A 177 -14.31 -6.25 26.40
N VAL A 178 -15.28 -5.37 26.09
CA VAL A 178 -16.25 -4.89 27.10
C VAL A 178 -17.51 -5.72 27.18
N TRP A 179 -17.64 -6.77 26.36
CA TRP A 179 -18.81 -7.68 26.27
C TRP A 179 -20.12 -6.92 26.03
N TYR A 180 -20.08 -5.90 25.16
CA TYR A 180 -21.18 -4.97 25.00
C TYR A 180 -22.13 -5.36 23.87
N SER A 181 -21.64 -5.54 22.63
CA SER A 181 -22.45 -5.76 21.44
C SER A 181 -21.66 -6.43 20.32
N TYR A 182 -22.32 -6.74 19.24
CA TYR A 182 -21.69 -7.13 17.98
C TYR A 182 -21.48 -5.89 17.12
N CYS A 183 -20.24 -5.67 16.66
CA CYS A 183 -19.91 -4.48 15.88
C CYS A 183 -20.53 -4.51 14.47
N HIS A 184 -20.77 -5.69 13.90
CA HIS A 184 -21.31 -5.81 12.54
C HIS A 184 -22.68 -5.18 12.38
N ASP A 185 -23.50 -5.10 13.45
CA ASP A 185 -24.81 -4.49 13.41
C ASP A 185 -24.78 -3.02 12.99
N ASP A 186 -23.79 -2.27 13.52
CA ASP A 186 -23.61 -0.85 13.22
C ASP A 186 -22.64 -0.60 12.08
N GLN A 187 -21.54 -1.37 12.01
CA GLN A 187 -20.47 -1.12 11.07
C GLN A 187 -20.86 -1.43 9.62
N GLN A 188 -21.77 -2.36 9.37
CA GLN A 188 -22.26 -2.61 8.01
C GLN A 188 -22.94 -1.37 7.44
N ALA A 189 -23.78 -0.69 8.22
CA ALA A 189 -24.46 0.52 7.79
C ALA A 189 -23.47 1.68 7.49
N VAL A 190 -22.38 1.79 8.28
CA VAL A 190 -21.31 2.77 8.05
C VAL A 190 -20.61 2.51 6.71
N VAL A 191 -20.28 1.25 6.43
CA VAL A 191 -19.65 0.85 5.16
C VAL A 191 -20.60 1.11 3.98
N ASP A 192 -21.87 0.69 4.09
CA ASP A 192 -22.84 0.87 3.01
C ASP A 192 -23.07 2.34 2.67
N ALA A 193 -23.02 3.23 3.66
CA ALA A 193 -23.16 4.67 3.46
C ALA A 193 -21.97 5.31 2.72
N LYS A 194 -20.77 4.73 2.82
CA LYS A 194 -19.52 5.30 2.27
C LYS A 194 -19.08 4.64 0.97
N ILE A 195 -19.37 3.36 0.77
CA ILE A 195 -18.68 2.53 -0.22
C ILE A 195 -18.81 3.05 -1.66
N ASP A 196 -19.94 3.60 -2.05
CA ASP A 196 -20.14 4.13 -3.40
C ASP A 196 -19.26 5.34 -3.68
N GLY A 197 -19.17 6.28 -2.74
CA GLY A 197 -18.27 7.45 -2.84
C GLY A 197 -16.82 7.03 -2.88
N VAL A 198 -16.41 6.14 -1.97
CA VAL A 198 -15.03 5.64 -1.92
C VAL A 198 -14.64 4.93 -3.22
N MET A 199 -15.52 4.11 -3.78
CA MET A 199 -15.23 3.43 -5.06
C MET A 199 -15.14 4.40 -6.24
N ALA A 200 -15.91 5.50 -6.22
CA ALA A 200 -15.76 6.57 -7.21
C ALA A 200 -14.36 7.22 -7.11
N ASP A 201 -13.89 7.48 -5.89
CA ASP A 201 -12.57 8.08 -5.64
C ASP A 201 -11.42 7.11 -5.92
N VAL A 202 -11.58 5.80 -5.68
CA VAL A 202 -10.63 4.78 -6.15
C VAL A 202 -10.56 4.79 -7.68
N GLY A 203 -11.70 4.89 -8.36
CA GLY A 203 -11.75 5.03 -9.82
C GLY A 203 -11.03 6.29 -10.29
N ARG A 204 -11.20 7.41 -9.59
CA ARG A 204 -10.47 8.67 -9.85
C ARG A 204 -8.97 8.50 -9.63
N SER A 205 -8.54 7.76 -8.61
CA SER A 205 -7.11 7.45 -8.38
C SER A 205 -6.47 6.78 -9.60
N VAL A 206 -7.20 5.84 -10.23
CA VAL A 206 -6.73 5.21 -11.49
C VAL A 206 -6.62 6.22 -12.63
N ASP A 207 -7.58 7.15 -12.76
CA ASP A 207 -7.54 8.19 -13.79
C ASP A 207 -6.39 9.17 -13.56
N GLU A 208 -6.09 9.54 -12.32
CA GLU A 208 -4.95 10.38 -11.95
C GLU A 208 -3.61 9.71 -12.27
N ILE A 209 -3.45 8.41 -11.99
CA ILE A 209 -2.28 7.63 -12.40
C ILE A 209 -2.11 7.68 -13.92
N ARG A 210 -3.17 7.44 -14.69
CA ARG A 210 -3.13 7.49 -16.16
C ARG A 210 -2.75 8.87 -16.69
N ALA A 211 -3.30 9.91 -16.09
CA ALA A 211 -2.99 11.28 -16.48
C ALA A 211 -1.50 11.61 -16.27
N VAL A 212 -0.91 11.17 -15.17
CA VAL A 212 0.53 11.29 -14.91
C VAL A 212 1.34 10.54 -15.96
N MET A 213 1.01 9.27 -16.23
CA MET A 213 1.73 8.45 -17.19
C MET A 213 1.64 9.03 -18.61
N THR A 214 0.46 9.51 -19.00
CA THR A 214 0.27 10.19 -20.29
C THR A 214 1.09 11.49 -20.38
N ALA A 215 1.10 12.30 -19.32
CA ALA A 215 1.90 13.52 -19.26
C ALA A 215 3.41 13.24 -19.31
N ALA A 216 3.84 12.09 -18.80
CA ALA A 216 5.22 11.60 -18.93
C ALA A 216 5.53 10.98 -20.29
N GLY A 217 4.55 10.94 -21.22
CA GLY A 217 4.72 10.47 -22.60
C GLY A 217 4.47 8.97 -22.82
N TYR A 218 3.97 8.25 -21.81
CA TYR A 218 3.62 6.82 -21.96
C TYR A 218 2.32 6.65 -22.73
N ALA A 219 2.31 5.73 -23.68
CA ALA A 219 1.08 5.22 -24.27
C ALA A 219 0.39 4.21 -23.33
N ALA A 220 -0.90 3.98 -23.51
CA ALA A 220 -1.68 3.08 -22.67
C ALA A 220 -1.18 1.62 -22.66
N GLY A 221 -0.44 1.20 -23.71
CA GLY A 221 0.13 -0.13 -23.83
C GLY A 221 1.54 -0.30 -23.24
N ASP A 222 2.19 0.80 -22.83
CA ASP A 222 3.59 0.76 -22.37
C ASP A 222 3.70 0.22 -20.92
N TYR A 223 2.61 0.33 -20.16
CA TYR A 223 2.52 -0.07 -18.77
C TYR A 223 1.17 -0.70 -18.45
N ARG A 224 1.06 -1.32 -17.30
CA ARG A 224 -0.19 -1.88 -16.77
C ARG A 224 -0.50 -1.30 -15.40
N ILE A 225 -1.79 -1.19 -15.08
CA ILE A 225 -2.28 -0.91 -13.74
C ILE A 225 -2.98 -2.16 -13.21
N VAL A 226 -2.65 -2.57 -12.00
CA VAL A 226 -3.30 -3.64 -11.25
C VAL A 226 -3.93 -3.02 -10.00
N LEU A 227 -5.25 -3.03 -9.92
CA LEU A 227 -5.99 -2.69 -8.73
C LEU A 227 -6.09 -3.92 -7.84
N GLN A 228 -5.72 -3.80 -6.56
CA GLN A 228 -5.71 -4.90 -5.60
C GLN A 228 -6.83 -4.77 -4.57
N SER A 229 -7.40 -5.90 -4.13
CA SER A 229 -8.22 -5.95 -2.92
C SER A 229 -7.36 -6.17 -1.67
N TYR A 230 -8.00 -6.16 -0.50
CA TYR A 230 -7.35 -6.40 0.78
C TYR A 230 -7.48 -7.86 1.20
N PRO A 231 -6.41 -8.48 1.74
CA PRO A 231 -6.53 -9.78 2.39
C PRO A 231 -7.19 -9.63 3.76
N SER A 232 -7.99 -10.63 4.17
CA SER A 232 -8.51 -10.65 5.53
C SER A 232 -7.40 -10.96 6.54
N PRO A 233 -7.26 -10.17 7.63
CA PRO A 233 -6.28 -10.46 8.67
C PRO A 233 -6.76 -11.47 9.71
N ILE A 234 -8.08 -11.79 9.75
CA ILE A 234 -8.70 -12.71 10.70
C ILE A 234 -9.41 -13.85 9.99
N PRO A 235 -9.46 -15.06 10.58
CA PRO A 235 -10.16 -16.21 10.02
C PRO A 235 -11.68 -16.12 10.28
N ARG A 236 -12.46 -17.00 9.62
CA ARG A 236 -13.83 -17.31 10.05
C ARG A 236 -13.82 -17.88 11.47
N SER A 237 -14.92 -17.74 12.18
CA SER A 237 -15.07 -18.26 13.54
C SER A 237 -14.76 -19.77 13.64
N ALA A 238 -15.21 -20.56 12.66
CA ALA A 238 -14.93 -21.99 12.59
C ALA A 238 -13.44 -22.34 12.47
N ASP A 239 -12.63 -21.41 11.95
CA ASP A 239 -11.20 -21.57 11.76
C ASP A 239 -10.37 -20.84 12.83
N ASN A 240 -11.00 -20.23 13.84
CA ASN A 240 -10.32 -19.59 14.96
C ASN A 240 -9.81 -20.63 15.95
N ARG A 241 -8.53 -20.50 16.35
CA ARG A 241 -7.85 -21.38 17.31
C ARG A 241 -8.42 -21.31 18.72
N TYR A 242 -8.97 -20.15 19.09
CA TYR A 242 -9.46 -19.87 20.43
C TYR A 242 -10.99 -19.83 20.45
N GLY A 243 -11.58 -20.42 21.48
CA GLY A 243 -13.00 -20.30 21.74
C GLY A 243 -13.43 -18.84 21.94
N GLU A 244 -14.70 -18.56 21.67
CA GLU A 244 -15.26 -17.22 21.80
C GLU A 244 -15.33 -16.77 23.28
N SER A 245 -15.70 -17.70 24.17
CA SER A 245 -15.78 -17.43 25.61
C SER A 245 -14.42 -17.40 26.27
N GLY A 246 -14.30 -16.55 27.29
CA GLY A 246 -13.06 -16.38 28.04
C GLY A 246 -12.09 -15.39 27.37
N TRP A 247 -10.93 -15.22 28.00
CA TRP A 247 -9.98 -14.17 27.63
C TRP A 247 -8.88 -14.62 26.65
N SER A 248 -8.96 -15.85 26.11
CA SER A 248 -7.89 -16.39 25.27
C SER A 248 -7.71 -15.62 23.98
N ARG A 249 -8.78 -15.13 23.36
CA ARG A 249 -8.70 -14.31 22.15
C ARG A 249 -7.97 -13.00 22.39
N THR A 250 -8.20 -12.36 23.53
CA THR A 250 -7.55 -11.10 23.93
C THR A 250 -6.14 -11.35 24.44
N ASN A 251 -6.00 -12.19 25.48
CA ASN A 251 -4.77 -12.30 26.26
C ASN A 251 -3.70 -13.19 25.60
N THR A 252 -4.15 -14.13 24.74
CA THR A 252 -3.24 -15.10 24.11
C THR A 252 -3.20 -14.91 22.59
N GLY A 253 -4.35 -14.67 21.98
CA GLY A 253 -4.48 -14.65 20.52
C GLY A 253 -4.23 -13.29 19.89
N GLY A 254 -4.57 -12.21 20.58
CA GLY A 254 -4.58 -10.88 19.97
C GLY A 254 -5.60 -10.73 18.83
N CYS A 255 -6.73 -11.43 18.94
CA CYS A 255 -7.86 -11.40 18.00
C CYS A 255 -9.20 -11.26 18.74
N PRO A 256 -9.41 -10.17 19.50
CA PRO A 256 -10.59 -9.97 20.32
C PRO A 256 -11.82 -9.63 19.47
N PHE A 257 -12.39 -10.64 18.81
CA PHE A 257 -13.57 -10.50 17.96
C PHE A 257 -14.59 -11.59 18.28
N TRP A 258 -15.88 -11.26 18.23
CA TRP A 258 -16.96 -12.22 18.31
C TRP A 258 -16.97 -13.17 17.10
N ASN A 259 -17.58 -14.34 17.25
CA ASN A 259 -17.74 -15.27 16.14
C ASN A 259 -18.54 -14.62 15.01
N ALA A 260 -19.67 -13.98 15.35
CA ALA A 260 -20.51 -13.31 14.39
C ALA A 260 -19.79 -12.19 13.63
N ASP A 261 -18.95 -11.38 14.33
CA ASP A 261 -18.16 -10.32 13.71
C ASP A 261 -17.04 -10.86 12.81
N SER A 262 -16.41 -11.97 13.23
CA SER A 262 -15.40 -12.65 12.41
C SER A 262 -15.99 -13.22 11.13
N ASP A 263 -17.16 -13.85 11.23
CA ASP A 263 -17.87 -14.42 10.08
C ASP A 263 -18.40 -13.30 9.16
N TRP A 264 -18.97 -12.23 9.72
CA TRP A 264 -19.35 -11.04 8.96
C TRP A 264 -18.17 -10.43 8.20
N ALA A 265 -17.01 -10.24 8.87
CA ALA A 265 -15.82 -9.69 8.23
C ALA A 265 -15.37 -10.56 7.05
N ARG A 266 -15.39 -11.90 7.21
CA ARG A 266 -14.92 -12.84 6.18
C ARG A 266 -15.90 -13.12 5.06
N ASP A 267 -17.20 -13.14 5.35
CA ASP A 267 -18.24 -13.62 4.41
C ASP A 267 -19.07 -12.48 3.85
N SER A 268 -18.98 -11.27 4.42
CA SER A 268 -19.71 -10.09 3.97
C SER A 268 -18.79 -8.91 3.66
N LEU A 269 -18.09 -8.34 4.65
CA LEU A 269 -17.36 -7.10 4.51
C LEU A 269 -16.20 -7.19 3.50
N VAL A 270 -15.28 -8.15 3.69
CA VAL A 270 -14.11 -8.32 2.81
C VAL A 270 -14.52 -8.69 1.38
N PRO A 271 -15.48 -9.63 1.16
CA PRO A 271 -16.03 -9.87 -0.16
C PRO A 271 -16.70 -8.67 -0.81
N GLN A 272 -17.53 -7.91 -0.07
CA GLN A 272 -18.19 -6.71 -0.58
C GLN A 272 -17.17 -5.71 -1.13
N ILE A 273 -16.15 -5.39 -0.35
CA ILE A 273 -15.09 -4.44 -0.76
C ILE A 273 -14.33 -4.96 -1.98
N ALA A 274 -13.93 -6.24 -1.97
CA ALA A 274 -13.20 -6.82 -3.09
C ALA A 274 -14.02 -6.84 -4.39
N ASP A 275 -15.31 -7.16 -4.31
CA ASP A 275 -16.22 -7.18 -5.47
C ASP A 275 -16.49 -5.76 -6.01
N ARG A 276 -16.58 -4.77 -5.12
CA ARG A 276 -16.69 -3.35 -5.50
C ARG A 276 -15.40 -2.85 -6.18
N LEU A 277 -14.22 -3.17 -5.65
CA LEU A 277 -12.94 -2.86 -6.29
C LEU A 277 -12.80 -3.55 -7.66
N LYS A 278 -13.26 -4.81 -7.79
CA LYS A 278 -13.33 -5.50 -9.08
C LYS A 278 -14.24 -4.76 -10.08
N GLY A 279 -15.36 -4.23 -9.63
CA GLY A 279 -16.24 -3.39 -10.42
C GLY A 279 -15.55 -2.12 -10.91
N VAL A 280 -14.79 -1.45 -10.04
CA VAL A 280 -13.96 -0.28 -10.42
C VAL A 280 -12.91 -0.67 -11.45
N ALA A 281 -12.20 -1.78 -11.24
CA ALA A 281 -11.19 -2.25 -12.19
C ALA A 281 -11.79 -2.51 -13.58
N ALA A 282 -12.97 -3.14 -13.63
CA ALA A 282 -13.70 -3.37 -14.89
C ALA A 282 -14.12 -2.06 -15.55
N ALA A 283 -14.70 -1.12 -14.80
CA ALA A 283 -15.13 0.18 -15.31
C ALA A 283 -13.96 1.02 -15.85
N LYS A 284 -12.79 0.90 -15.22
CA LYS A 284 -11.57 1.59 -15.64
C LYS A 284 -10.73 0.80 -16.65
N GLY A 285 -11.11 -0.44 -16.99
CA GLY A 285 -10.34 -1.27 -17.92
C GLY A 285 -8.91 -1.53 -17.41
N VAL A 286 -8.74 -1.77 -16.11
CA VAL A 286 -7.47 -2.18 -15.48
C VAL A 286 -7.58 -3.61 -14.98
N GLN A 287 -6.44 -4.25 -14.74
CA GLN A 287 -6.39 -5.60 -14.21
C GLN A 287 -6.75 -5.60 -12.72
N PHE A 288 -7.46 -6.62 -12.26
CA PHE A 288 -7.79 -6.80 -10.84
C PHE A 288 -7.06 -8.01 -10.25
N LEU A 289 -6.47 -7.81 -9.07
CA LEU A 289 -5.87 -8.86 -8.25
C LEU A 289 -6.66 -8.99 -6.94
N ASP A 290 -7.43 -10.06 -6.83
CA ASP A 290 -8.17 -10.38 -5.62
C ASP A 290 -7.25 -11.05 -4.59
N LEU A 291 -7.09 -10.41 -3.45
CA LEU A 291 -6.24 -10.86 -2.35
C LEU A 291 -7.04 -11.35 -1.14
N ARG A 292 -8.40 -11.34 -1.18
CA ARG A 292 -9.26 -11.62 0.00
C ARG A 292 -8.89 -12.90 0.74
N ASP A 293 -8.43 -13.93 0.03
CA ASP A 293 -8.05 -15.23 0.58
C ASP A 293 -6.52 -15.47 0.59
N ALA A 294 -5.70 -14.44 0.31
CA ALA A 294 -4.26 -14.61 0.22
C ALA A 294 -3.62 -15.10 1.52
N LEU A 295 -4.20 -14.72 2.67
CA LEU A 295 -3.72 -15.11 3.99
C LEU A 295 -4.49 -16.29 4.61
N GLN A 296 -5.38 -16.95 3.88
CA GLN A 296 -6.26 -18.00 4.43
C GLN A 296 -5.45 -19.10 5.16
N GLY A 297 -5.84 -19.37 6.42
CA GLY A 297 -5.16 -20.32 7.30
C GLY A 297 -3.85 -19.79 7.91
N ARG A 298 -3.50 -18.53 7.64
CA ARG A 298 -2.34 -17.80 8.18
C ARG A 298 -2.73 -16.49 8.84
N GLU A 299 -4.00 -16.21 8.94
CA GLU A 299 -4.54 -15.05 9.65
C GLU A 299 -4.19 -15.11 11.14
N VAL A 300 -4.36 -13.99 11.83
CA VAL A 300 -4.23 -13.96 13.30
C VAL A 300 -5.24 -14.94 13.92
N CYS A 301 -4.78 -15.77 14.83
CA CYS A 301 -5.59 -16.80 15.48
C CYS A 301 -6.06 -17.97 14.62
N ALA A 302 -5.63 -18.10 13.37
CA ALA A 302 -6.05 -19.22 12.53
C ALA A 302 -5.59 -20.57 13.13
N LYS A 303 -6.46 -21.59 13.11
CA LYS A 303 -6.14 -22.96 13.58
C LYS A 303 -4.94 -23.58 12.87
N ALA A 304 -4.76 -23.26 11.59
CA ALA A 304 -3.69 -23.79 10.76
C ALA A 304 -2.34 -23.10 10.97
N SER A 305 -2.28 -22.02 11.76
CA SER A 305 -1.08 -21.29 12.11
C SER A 305 -0.69 -21.50 13.58
N ARG A 306 0.47 -20.97 13.98
CA ARG A 306 0.98 -21.03 15.34
C ARG A 306 1.63 -19.71 15.73
N GLN A 307 1.53 -19.37 16.99
CA GLN A 307 2.37 -18.34 17.58
C GLN A 307 3.81 -18.83 17.73
N VAL A 308 4.72 -17.89 17.67
CA VAL A 308 6.15 -18.12 17.91
C VAL A 308 6.40 -18.22 19.41
N THR A 309 7.18 -19.23 19.81
CA THR A 309 7.61 -19.46 21.20
C THR A 309 9.10 -19.78 21.23
N SER A 310 9.66 -19.98 22.41
CA SER A 310 11.06 -20.43 22.55
C SER A 310 11.34 -21.79 21.89
N THR A 311 10.31 -22.62 21.69
CA THR A 311 10.42 -23.96 21.08
C THR A 311 9.83 -24.03 19.67
N VAL A 312 9.10 -23.01 19.24
CA VAL A 312 8.51 -22.89 17.90
C VAL A 312 9.05 -21.60 17.27
N PRO A 313 10.15 -21.68 16.52
CA PRO A 313 10.76 -20.50 15.91
C PRO A 313 9.88 -19.89 14.79
N PRO A 314 10.11 -18.63 14.41
CA PRO A 314 9.42 -18.00 13.29
C PRO A 314 9.59 -18.78 11.98
N SER A 315 8.49 -19.00 11.27
CA SER A 315 8.51 -19.72 9.99
C SER A 315 7.34 -19.29 9.11
N ALA A 316 7.60 -19.02 7.86
CA ALA A 316 6.54 -18.73 6.89
C ALA A 316 5.54 -19.90 6.74
N ALA A 317 5.97 -21.14 6.98
CA ALA A 317 5.12 -22.33 6.88
C ALA A 317 4.19 -22.52 8.07
N THR A 318 4.46 -21.92 9.23
CA THR A 318 3.71 -22.19 10.45
C THR A 318 3.21 -20.95 11.18
N SER A 319 3.90 -19.81 11.05
CA SER A 319 3.52 -18.57 11.74
C SER A 319 2.29 -17.92 11.10
N GLU A 320 1.65 -17.05 11.89
CA GLU A 320 0.65 -16.10 11.40
C GLU A 320 1.29 -15.09 10.46
N TRP A 321 0.56 -14.65 9.41
CA TRP A 321 1.05 -13.73 8.40
C TRP A 321 0.51 -12.31 8.57
N ALA A 322 -0.27 -12.07 9.62
CA ALA A 322 -0.71 -10.75 10.03
C ALA A 322 -0.27 -10.45 11.47
N ARG A 323 -0.07 -9.17 11.75
CA ARG A 323 0.25 -8.69 13.10
C ARG A 323 -1.01 -8.70 13.96
N TRP A 324 -0.94 -9.31 15.14
CA TRP A 324 -2.03 -9.36 16.09
C TRP A 324 -2.30 -8.01 16.78
N ILE A 325 -3.43 -7.88 17.49
CA ILE A 325 -3.66 -6.77 18.40
C ILE A 325 -2.89 -7.09 19.69
N ASP A 326 -1.77 -6.39 19.90
CA ASP A 326 -0.96 -6.58 21.09
C ASP A 326 -1.48 -5.71 22.26
N SER A 327 -2.28 -6.30 23.12
CA SER A 327 -2.83 -5.62 24.30
C SER A 327 -1.88 -5.62 25.51
N GLN A 328 -0.76 -6.36 25.44
CA GLN A 328 0.10 -6.61 26.62
C GLN A 328 1.49 -5.97 26.53
N SER A 329 1.85 -5.34 25.42
CA SER A 329 3.22 -4.93 25.19
C SER A 329 3.33 -3.52 24.59
N THR A 330 4.37 -2.82 25.04
CA THR A 330 4.76 -1.51 24.51
C THR A 330 5.74 -1.60 23.33
N GLN A 331 6.18 -2.79 22.94
CA GLN A 331 7.10 -2.97 21.82
C GLN A 331 6.34 -3.05 20.51
N GLY A 332 6.60 -2.09 19.62
CA GLY A 332 5.85 -1.90 18.38
C GLY A 332 4.72 -0.89 18.51
N LEU A 333 4.14 -0.54 17.39
CA LEU A 333 3.06 0.44 17.30
C LEU A 333 1.71 -0.27 17.20
N VAL A 334 0.70 0.24 17.89
CA VAL A 334 -0.67 -0.32 17.85
C VAL A 334 -1.24 -0.28 16.44
N GLN A 335 -0.90 0.74 15.67
CA GLN A 335 -1.34 0.89 14.28
C GLN A 335 -0.88 -0.26 13.36
N GLU A 336 0.18 -0.99 13.73
CA GLU A 336 0.64 -2.17 12.98
C GLU A 336 -0.32 -3.36 13.10
N SER A 337 -1.26 -3.32 14.06
CA SER A 337 -2.22 -4.41 14.28
C SER A 337 -3.06 -4.68 13.03
N MET A 338 -3.34 -5.94 12.79
CA MET A 338 -4.13 -6.42 11.64
C MET A 338 -3.52 -6.16 10.27
N HIS A 339 -2.26 -5.68 10.18
CA HIS A 339 -1.53 -5.55 8.92
C HIS A 339 -0.73 -6.81 8.58
N PRO A 340 -0.46 -7.07 7.29
CA PRO A 340 0.40 -8.16 6.86
C PRO A 340 1.82 -7.99 7.43
N ASN A 341 2.30 -8.96 8.18
CA ASN A 341 3.68 -8.98 8.69
C ASN A 341 4.69 -9.38 7.59
N ALA A 342 5.96 -9.63 7.94
CA ALA A 342 7.00 -9.97 6.96
C ALA A 342 6.61 -11.16 6.06
N TYR A 343 5.96 -12.17 6.61
CA TYR A 343 5.50 -13.31 5.82
C TYR A 343 4.28 -12.96 4.98
N GLY A 344 3.35 -12.16 5.50
CA GLY A 344 2.23 -11.62 4.74
C GLY A 344 2.71 -10.78 3.57
N GLN A 345 3.63 -9.85 3.80
CA GLN A 345 4.23 -9.03 2.73
C GLN A 345 4.98 -9.88 1.69
N GLN A 346 5.68 -10.94 2.10
CA GLN A 346 6.31 -11.90 1.18
C GLN A 346 5.27 -12.66 0.34
N ALA A 347 4.14 -13.04 0.95
CA ALA A 347 3.06 -13.71 0.23
C ALA A 347 2.42 -12.77 -0.80
N LEU A 348 2.13 -11.52 -0.42
CA LEU A 348 1.62 -10.49 -1.33
C LEU A 348 2.63 -10.16 -2.43
N GLY A 349 3.92 -10.06 -2.11
CA GLY A 349 4.99 -9.90 -3.09
C GLY A 349 5.04 -11.05 -4.10
N LYS A 350 4.82 -12.28 -3.65
CA LYS A 350 4.70 -13.43 -4.56
C LYS A 350 3.45 -13.30 -5.45
N CYS A 351 2.32 -12.83 -4.91
CA CYS A 351 1.11 -12.54 -5.71
C CYS A 351 1.39 -11.47 -6.78
N LEU A 352 2.12 -10.39 -6.41
CA LEU A 352 2.53 -9.35 -7.35
C LEU A 352 3.46 -9.89 -8.44
N ALA A 353 4.41 -10.74 -8.08
CA ALA A 353 5.29 -11.38 -9.06
C ALA A 353 4.51 -12.27 -10.03
N LEU A 354 3.56 -13.04 -9.51
CA LEU A 354 2.72 -13.92 -10.32
C LEU A 354 1.82 -13.13 -11.28
N ILE A 355 1.16 -12.06 -10.82
CA ILE A 355 0.31 -11.23 -11.68
C ILE A 355 1.14 -10.44 -12.70
N ASN A 356 2.37 -10.05 -12.35
CA ASN A 356 3.29 -9.41 -13.29
C ASN A 356 3.58 -10.32 -14.50
N ALA A 357 3.64 -11.63 -14.31
CA ALA A 357 3.84 -12.60 -15.38
C ALA A 357 2.56 -12.90 -16.20
N VAL A 358 1.38 -12.40 -15.77
CA VAL A 358 0.09 -12.62 -16.44
C VAL A 358 -0.41 -11.29 -17.01
N PRO A 359 -0.25 -11.04 -18.32
CA PRO A 359 -0.47 -9.71 -18.90
C PRO A 359 -1.94 -9.28 -18.91
N THR A 360 -2.89 -10.20 -18.87
CA THR A 360 -4.32 -9.92 -19.00
C THR A 360 -5.19 -10.79 -18.10
N GLY A 361 -6.41 -10.33 -17.87
CA GLY A 361 -7.43 -11.03 -17.08
C GLY A 361 -7.24 -10.87 -15.57
N ASN A 362 -8.36 -10.86 -14.88
CA ASN A 362 -8.39 -10.77 -13.42
C ASN A 362 -7.94 -12.09 -12.79
N ARG A 363 -7.33 -12.02 -11.63
CA ARG A 363 -6.85 -13.19 -10.89
C ARG A 363 -7.16 -13.06 -9.39
N SER A 364 -7.38 -14.20 -8.75
CA SER A 364 -7.33 -14.32 -7.29
C SER A 364 -6.01 -14.96 -6.88
N CYS A 365 -5.34 -14.39 -5.90
CA CYS A 365 -4.13 -14.98 -5.33
C CYS A 365 -4.48 -15.74 -4.05
N ARG A 366 -3.99 -16.96 -3.96
CA ARG A 366 -4.26 -17.88 -2.85
C ARG A 366 -2.98 -18.54 -2.38
N ASN A 367 -2.97 -19.07 -1.17
CA ASN A 367 -1.87 -19.90 -0.68
C ASN A 367 -2.24 -21.38 -0.67
N THR A 368 -1.22 -22.24 -0.75
CA THR A 368 -1.37 -23.68 -0.55
C THR A 368 -1.25 -24.00 0.92
N ALA A 369 -2.26 -24.64 1.48
CA ALA A 369 -2.29 -25.02 2.89
C ALA A 369 -1.04 -25.81 3.30
N GLY A 370 -0.48 -25.50 4.47
CA GLY A 370 0.70 -26.17 5.01
C GLY A 370 2.04 -25.76 4.38
N THR A 371 2.04 -24.87 3.38
CA THR A 371 3.28 -24.36 2.77
C THR A 371 3.62 -22.96 3.28
N GLY A 372 4.84 -22.50 3.01
CA GLY A 372 5.23 -21.09 3.22
C GLY A 372 4.80 -20.20 2.04
N THR A 373 5.37 -19.01 2.00
CA THR A 373 5.03 -17.98 0.99
C THR A 373 5.35 -18.39 -0.46
N SER A 374 6.23 -19.39 -0.66
CA SER A 374 6.48 -20.00 -1.98
C SER A 374 5.27 -20.76 -2.54
N GLY A 375 4.31 -21.13 -1.69
CA GLY A 375 3.09 -21.84 -2.08
C GLY A 375 1.96 -20.94 -2.60
N MET A 376 2.22 -19.65 -2.85
CA MET A 376 1.24 -18.74 -3.46
C MET A 376 1.02 -19.10 -4.94
N TYR A 377 -0.24 -19.03 -5.37
CA TYR A 377 -0.64 -19.30 -6.76
C TYR A 377 -1.83 -18.44 -7.19
N LEU A 378 -2.02 -18.29 -8.49
CA LEU A 378 -3.14 -17.57 -9.06
C LEU A 378 -4.23 -18.52 -9.58
N THR A 379 -5.48 -18.14 -9.40
CA THR A 379 -6.64 -18.70 -10.08
C THR A 379 -7.33 -17.65 -10.94
N ALA A 380 -8.18 -18.04 -11.87
CA ALA A 380 -9.07 -17.12 -12.57
C ALA A 380 -10.03 -16.43 -11.56
N ASN A 381 -10.36 -15.16 -11.81
CA ASN A 381 -11.28 -14.38 -10.98
C ASN A 381 -12.44 -13.83 -11.81
#